data_e476025017befba02c4feea452fa7e82
#
_entry.id   e476025017befba02c4feea452fa7e82
#
_cell.length_a   1.000
_cell.length_b   1.000
_cell.length_c   1.000
_cell.angle_alpha   90.00
_cell.angle_beta   90.00
_cell.angle_gamma   90.00
#
_symmetry.space_group_name_H-M   'P 1'
#
loop_
_entity.id
_entity.type
_entity.pdbx_description
1 polymer ?
#
loop_
_entity_poly.entity_id
_entity_poly.type
_entity_poly.pdbx_seq_one_letter_code
_entity_poly.pdbx_strand_id
1 'polypeptide(L)'
;MSENLPQEGRARTASVVELAQELIRRPSRAGIDDYGPVLTVLEDWLAARDLSHRRLHDDAGALVGLLVEIPGGRPGRWWTLDACVDTAPYGDEAAWSFAPACGDIVDGWLLGRGAADSKLAAAMFCHIAADLAPRAADLHGGLAVLLDVDEHTGGFGGARAYLADPHAARPAGVMIGYPGMEDVVVGGRGLWRASIAVHAPSGHSGSSKAVMGAISRAAHLVRLLDAAELPGAAGTSRFPLPPKLSVTSFHGGQGFSVTPDRCDLNVDVRTTPGFDAHDAETLVRKAIAELDAELPAPAPTEVTPVATWPPFRLSEGEQPAAALLNAAAEAGLTVKAKTAGPSNIGNLLAGEGIPATAGFGLPYEGLHGLDERAHLVELPQVYAVYRRAVLDLLGG
;
A
#
# COMPACT_ATOMS: atom_id res chain seq x y z
N MET A 1 33.54 -8.32 7.88
CA MET A 1 32.28 -8.73 7.24
C MET A 1 31.58 -7.59 6.47
N SER A 2 31.84 -6.30 6.75
CA SER A 2 31.17 -5.16 6.09
C SER A 2 31.62 -4.87 4.65
N GLU A 3 32.81 -5.34 4.22
CA GLU A 3 33.35 -5.01 2.89
C GLU A 3 32.66 -5.73 1.72
N ASN A 4 31.91 -6.82 1.96
CA ASN A 4 31.32 -7.63 0.90
C ASN A 4 29.86 -7.28 0.55
N LEU A 5 29.12 -6.56 1.40
CA LEU A 5 27.70 -6.26 1.19
C LEU A 5 27.40 -5.57 -0.16
N PRO A 6 28.07 -4.46 -0.53
CA PRO A 6 27.83 -3.83 -1.81
C PRO A 6 28.31 -4.66 -3.02
N GLN A 7 29.32 -5.52 -2.84
CA GLN A 7 29.86 -6.36 -3.90
C GLN A 7 28.88 -7.50 -4.25
N GLU A 8 28.27 -8.13 -3.26
CA GLU A 8 27.22 -9.13 -3.48
C GLU A 8 26.01 -8.54 -4.19
N GLY A 9 25.60 -7.33 -3.79
CA GLY A 9 24.54 -6.59 -4.49
C GLY A 9 24.87 -6.32 -5.96
N ARG A 10 26.11 -5.91 -6.27
CA ARG A 10 26.56 -5.65 -7.64
C ARG A 10 26.50 -6.90 -8.53
N ALA A 11 26.82 -8.06 -8.00
CA ALA A 11 26.79 -9.31 -8.76
C ALA A 11 25.38 -9.67 -9.25
N ARG A 12 24.34 -9.17 -8.58
CA ARG A 12 22.94 -9.43 -8.91
C ARG A 12 22.26 -8.30 -9.71
N THR A 13 22.85 -7.11 -9.75
CA THR A 13 22.18 -5.90 -10.30
C THR A 13 21.62 -6.11 -11.69
N ALA A 14 22.40 -6.66 -12.61
CA ALA A 14 21.97 -6.82 -14.00
C ALA A 14 20.72 -7.70 -14.12
N SER A 15 20.72 -8.87 -13.49
CA SER A 15 19.57 -9.80 -13.54
C SER A 15 18.34 -9.28 -12.81
N VAL A 16 18.51 -8.52 -11.71
CA VAL A 16 17.38 -7.84 -11.04
C VAL A 16 16.74 -6.83 -11.99
N VAL A 17 17.56 -6.02 -12.66
CA VAL A 17 17.06 -5.01 -13.60
C VAL A 17 16.36 -5.65 -14.80
N GLU A 18 16.91 -6.74 -15.36
CA GLU A 18 16.27 -7.48 -16.46
C GLU A 18 14.87 -7.97 -16.07
N LEU A 19 14.71 -8.58 -14.89
CA LEU A 19 13.39 -9.00 -14.42
C LEU A 19 12.46 -7.80 -14.20
N ALA A 20 12.94 -6.72 -13.58
CA ALA A 20 12.15 -5.52 -13.38
C ALA A 20 11.65 -4.90 -14.70
N GLN A 21 12.51 -4.86 -15.74
CA GLN A 21 12.13 -4.40 -17.07
C GLN A 21 11.01 -5.25 -17.67
N GLU A 22 11.13 -6.59 -17.57
CA GLU A 22 10.09 -7.51 -18.04
C GLU A 22 8.76 -7.29 -17.32
N LEU A 23 8.78 -7.07 -16.00
CA LEU A 23 7.58 -6.77 -15.21
C LEU A 23 6.96 -5.44 -15.61
N ILE A 24 7.76 -4.38 -15.82
CA ILE A 24 7.28 -3.05 -16.23
C ILE A 24 6.60 -3.13 -17.61
N ARG A 25 7.16 -3.90 -18.54
CA ARG A 25 6.61 -4.11 -19.89
C ARG A 25 5.29 -4.90 -19.90
N ARG A 26 4.83 -5.39 -18.77
CA ARG A 26 3.52 -6.03 -18.59
C ARG A 26 2.62 -5.09 -17.79
N PRO A 27 1.70 -4.36 -18.45
CA PRO A 27 0.72 -3.52 -17.75
C PRO A 27 -0.07 -4.32 -16.72
N SER A 28 -0.24 -3.74 -15.53
CA SER A 28 -0.95 -4.36 -14.40
C SER A 28 -1.61 -3.29 -13.55
N ARG A 29 -2.28 -2.32 -14.21
CA ARG A 29 -2.95 -1.20 -13.52
C ARG A 29 -4.12 -1.71 -12.70
N ALA A 30 -4.13 -1.36 -11.45
CA ALA A 30 -5.13 -1.79 -10.48
C ALA A 30 -6.56 -1.51 -10.94
N GLY A 31 -7.40 -2.53 -10.95
CA GLY A 31 -8.80 -2.46 -11.39
C GLY A 31 -9.02 -2.22 -12.89
N ILE A 32 -7.95 -2.24 -13.71
CA ILE A 32 -8.02 -1.96 -15.15
C ILE A 32 -7.49 -3.15 -15.96
N ASP A 33 -6.30 -3.65 -15.64
CA ASP A 33 -5.62 -4.69 -16.42
C ASP A 33 -5.83 -6.08 -15.79
N ASP A 34 -5.69 -7.12 -16.63
CA ASP A 34 -5.53 -8.50 -16.15
C ASP A 34 -4.13 -8.68 -15.54
N TYR A 35 -4.06 -9.24 -14.34
CA TYR A 35 -2.80 -9.49 -13.64
C TYR A 35 -2.08 -10.78 -14.10
N GLY A 36 -2.77 -11.67 -14.83
CA GLY A 36 -2.19 -12.91 -15.33
C GLY A 36 -0.85 -12.73 -16.05
N PRO A 37 -0.72 -11.80 -17.02
CA PRO A 37 0.50 -11.59 -17.76
C PRO A 37 1.72 -11.20 -16.91
N VAL A 38 1.58 -10.35 -15.91
CA VAL A 38 2.70 -9.94 -15.03
C VAL A 38 3.07 -11.07 -14.06
N LEU A 39 2.09 -11.80 -13.54
CA LEU A 39 2.32 -12.94 -12.66
C LEU A 39 2.96 -14.11 -13.41
N THR A 40 2.63 -14.34 -14.68
CA THR A 40 3.29 -15.37 -15.52
C THR A 40 4.78 -15.11 -15.69
N VAL A 41 5.20 -13.85 -15.88
CA VAL A 41 6.65 -13.51 -15.93
C VAL A 41 7.37 -13.96 -14.67
N LEU A 42 6.74 -13.74 -13.50
CA LEU A 42 7.31 -14.16 -12.21
C LEU A 42 7.33 -15.69 -12.08
N GLU A 43 6.25 -16.37 -12.46
CA GLU A 43 6.18 -17.84 -12.44
C GLU A 43 7.28 -18.47 -13.31
N ASP A 44 7.44 -17.99 -14.55
CA ASP A 44 8.47 -18.47 -15.47
C ASP A 44 9.88 -18.23 -14.91
N TRP A 45 10.10 -17.04 -14.30
CA TRP A 45 11.38 -16.70 -13.69
C TRP A 45 11.71 -17.59 -12.48
N LEU A 46 10.71 -17.86 -11.61
CA LEU A 46 10.83 -18.72 -10.43
C LEU A 46 11.07 -20.18 -10.86
N ALA A 47 10.28 -20.68 -11.80
CA ALA A 47 10.40 -22.04 -12.32
C ALA A 47 11.77 -22.31 -12.97
N ALA A 48 12.29 -21.35 -13.73
CA ALA A 48 13.64 -21.44 -14.34
C ALA A 48 14.79 -21.54 -13.30
N ARG A 49 14.50 -21.32 -12.02
CA ARG A 49 15.46 -21.38 -10.90
C ARG A 49 15.09 -22.43 -9.85
N ASP A 50 14.19 -23.34 -10.20
CA ASP A 50 13.69 -24.41 -9.33
C ASP A 50 13.12 -23.87 -7.98
N LEU A 51 12.59 -22.65 -7.98
CA LEU A 51 11.92 -22.07 -6.83
C LEU A 51 10.44 -22.47 -6.83
N SER A 52 10.08 -23.35 -5.91
CA SER A 52 8.69 -23.74 -5.70
C SER A 52 7.85 -22.53 -5.27
N HIS A 53 6.70 -22.38 -5.90
CA HIS A 53 5.75 -21.30 -5.61
C HIS A 53 4.31 -21.80 -5.69
N ARG A 54 3.40 -21.05 -5.09
CA ARG A 54 1.95 -21.31 -5.13
C ARG A 54 1.22 -20.08 -5.65
N ARG A 55 0.15 -20.32 -6.40
CA ARG A 55 -0.80 -19.30 -6.81
C ARG A 55 -1.75 -19.00 -5.67
N LEU A 56 -1.95 -17.73 -5.37
CA LEU A 56 -2.94 -17.26 -4.41
C LEU A 56 -4.17 -16.76 -5.16
N HIS A 57 -5.35 -17.16 -4.67
CA HIS A 57 -6.62 -16.78 -5.25
C HIS A 57 -7.48 -16.11 -4.18
N ASP A 58 -8.27 -15.13 -4.57
CA ASP A 58 -9.28 -14.53 -3.72
C ASP A 58 -10.52 -15.44 -3.57
N ASP A 59 -11.51 -15.01 -2.78
CA ASP A 59 -12.76 -15.75 -2.55
C ASP A 59 -13.60 -15.91 -3.83
N ALA A 60 -13.37 -15.09 -4.86
CA ALA A 60 -14.02 -15.22 -6.17
C ALA A 60 -13.25 -16.14 -7.13
N GLY A 61 -12.08 -16.64 -6.72
CA GLY A 61 -11.21 -17.49 -7.52
C GLY A 61 -10.31 -16.73 -8.49
N ALA A 62 -10.22 -15.39 -8.40
CA ALA A 62 -9.29 -14.61 -9.18
C ALA A 62 -7.86 -14.79 -8.67
N LEU A 63 -6.89 -14.88 -9.58
CA LEU A 63 -5.47 -14.96 -9.24
C LEU A 63 -5.01 -13.60 -8.72
N VAL A 64 -4.57 -13.55 -7.44
CA VAL A 64 -4.21 -12.31 -6.74
C VAL A 64 -2.76 -12.29 -6.24
N GLY A 65 -1.96 -13.28 -6.54
CA GLY A 65 -0.54 -13.26 -6.20
C GLY A 65 0.14 -14.62 -6.30
N LEU A 66 1.43 -14.61 -6.02
CA LEU A 66 2.29 -15.79 -5.92
C LEU A 66 2.98 -15.80 -4.56
N LEU A 67 3.10 -16.97 -3.95
CA LEU A 67 3.83 -17.18 -2.70
C LEU A 67 4.98 -18.16 -2.91
N VAL A 68 6.19 -17.71 -2.64
CA VAL A 68 7.40 -18.53 -2.57
C VAL A 68 7.71 -18.79 -1.11
N GLU A 69 7.95 -20.04 -0.73
CA GLU A 69 8.35 -20.40 0.63
C GLU A 69 9.66 -21.18 0.64
N ILE A 70 10.60 -20.72 1.44
CA ILE A 70 11.92 -21.33 1.64
C ILE A 70 12.00 -21.77 3.09
N PRO A 71 11.69 -23.03 3.41
CA PRO A 71 11.81 -23.54 4.78
C PRO A 71 13.28 -23.69 5.16
N GLY A 72 13.66 -23.11 6.29
CA GLY A 72 14.98 -23.29 6.88
C GLY A 72 15.15 -24.70 7.47
N GLY A 73 16.41 -25.16 7.56
CA GLY A 73 16.74 -26.47 8.12
C GLY A 73 16.64 -26.55 9.64
N ARG A 74 16.42 -25.43 10.33
CA ARG A 74 16.34 -25.35 11.80
C ARG A 74 15.04 -24.68 12.24
N PRO A 75 14.47 -25.07 13.39
CA PRO A 75 13.27 -24.41 13.93
C PRO A 75 13.50 -22.92 14.14
N GLY A 76 12.48 -22.10 13.81
CA GLY A 76 12.54 -20.64 13.95
C GLY A 76 11.27 -19.97 13.48
N ARG A 77 11.31 -18.65 13.40
CA ARG A 77 10.20 -17.82 12.93
C ARG A 77 10.23 -17.70 11.41
N TRP A 78 9.07 -17.46 10.82
CA TRP A 78 8.94 -17.13 9.40
C TRP A 78 8.90 -15.63 9.21
N TRP A 79 9.61 -15.15 8.21
CA TRP A 79 9.63 -13.74 7.81
C TRP A 79 9.23 -13.60 6.37
N THR A 80 8.53 -12.53 6.04
CA THR A 80 8.03 -12.33 4.67
C THR A 80 8.62 -11.06 4.07
N LEU A 81 9.08 -11.17 2.84
CA LEU A 81 9.29 -10.06 1.92
C LEU A 81 8.04 -9.94 1.07
N ASP A 82 7.46 -8.76 0.96
CA ASP A 82 6.23 -8.49 0.24
C ASP A 82 6.44 -7.36 -0.76
N ALA A 83 6.03 -7.55 -2.01
CA ALA A 83 6.07 -6.51 -3.03
C ALA A 83 4.93 -6.67 -4.01
N CYS A 84 4.13 -5.62 -4.16
CA CYS A 84 3.05 -5.61 -5.14
C CYS A 84 3.58 -5.49 -6.57
N VAL A 85 2.89 -6.12 -7.50
CA VAL A 85 3.19 -6.05 -8.94
C VAL A 85 2.04 -5.47 -9.76
N ASP A 86 0.91 -5.13 -9.11
CA ASP A 86 -0.05 -4.19 -9.69
C ASP A 86 0.48 -2.76 -9.56
N THR A 87 -0.10 -1.83 -10.26
CA THR A 87 0.37 -0.44 -10.32
C THR A 87 -0.79 0.55 -10.31
N ALA A 88 -0.49 1.80 -9.92
CA ALA A 88 -1.39 2.92 -10.13
C ALA A 88 -1.73 3.09 -11.64
N PRO A 89 -2.89 3.66 -11.99
CA PRO A 89 -3.23 4.04 -13.36
C PRO A 89 -2.20 4.98 -13.99
N TYR A 90 -2.12 4.99 -15.32
CA TYR A 90 -1.18 5.89 -16.05
C TYR A 90 -1.61 7.36 -16.04
N GLY A 91 -2.92 7.62 -15.82
CA GLY A 91 -3.46 8.95 -15.98
C GLY A 91 -3.53 9.36 -17.46
N ASP A 92 -3.17 10.61 -17.75
CA ASP A 92 -3.07 11.11 -19.14
C ASP A 92 -1.77 10.60 -19.79
N GLU A 93 -1.88 9.53 -20.56
CA GLU A 93 -0.73 8.91 -21.23
C GLU A 93 -0.06 9.86 -22.25
N ALA A 94 -0.77 10.84 -22.81
CA ALA A 94 -0.19 11.81 -23.71
C ALA A 94 0.72 12.84 -23.01
N ALA A 95 0.60 12.98 -21.69
CA ALA A 95 1.42 13.87 -20.89
C ALA A 95 2.75 13.22 -20.39
N TRP A 96 2.94 11.91 -20.61
CA TRP A 96 4.19 11.23 -20.26
C TRP A 96 5.30 11.59 -21.27
N SER A 97 6.53 11.79 -20.78
CA SER A 97 7.69 12.03 -21.65
C SER A 97 8.28 10.74 -22.27
N PHE A 98 7.84 9.57 -21.81
CA PHE A 98 8.15 8.23 -22.32
C PHE A 98 6.94 7.30 -22.19
N ALA A 99 6.91 6.17 -22.88
CA ALA A 99 5.81 5.22 -22.76
C ALA A 99 5.75 4.65 -21.33
N PRO A 100 4.57 4.67 -20.64
CA PRO A 100 4.45 4.24 -19.24
C PRO A 100 4.88 2.80 -18.96
N ALA A 101 4.86 1.94 -19.99
CA ALA A 101 5.28 0.53 -19.90
C ALA A 101 6.58 0.24 -20.67
N CYS A 102 7.48 1.23 -20.87
CA CYS A 102 8.70 1.01 -21.67
C CYS A 102 9.73 0.12 -20.98
N GLY A 103 9.96 0.29 -19.69
CA GLY A 103 11.01 -0.41 -18.96
C GLY A 103 12.42 -0.10 -19.49
N ASP A 104 12.63 1.07 -20.09
CA ASP A 104 13.92 1.50 -20.61
C ASP A 104 14.83 2.05 -19.53
N ILE A 105 16.13 2.02 -19.78
CA ILE A 105 17.13 2.61 -18.89
C ILE A 105 17.75 3.81 -19.59
N VAL A 106 17.61 4.99 -18.98
CA VAL A 106 18.19 6.24 -19.48
C VAL A 106 18.91 6.95 -18.33
N ASP A 107 20.17 7.27 -18.51
CA ASP A 107 21.00 7.98 -17.53
C ASP A 107 20.97 7.40 -16.11
N GLY A 108 20.91 6.05 -16.00
CA GLY A 108 20.86 5.34 -14.72
C GLY A 108 19.46 5.24 -14.10
N TRP A 109 18.43 5.73 -14.79
CA TRP A 109 17.03 5.61 -14.38
C TRP A 109 16.32 4.48 -15.12
N LEU A 110 15.65 3.63 -14.39
CA LEU A 110 14.67 2.67 -14.92
C LEU A 110 13.34 3.38 -15.06
N LEU A 111 12.84 3.48 -16.28
CA LEU A 111 11.66 4.26 -16.64
C LEU A 111 10.40 3.38 -16.72
N GLY A 112 9.30 3.88 -16.22
CA GLY A 112 7.99 3.24 -16.39
C GLY A 112 7.18 3.12 -15.11
N ARG A 113 5.87 2.98 -15.26
CA ARG A 113 4.94 2.74 -14.16
C ARG A 113 5.26 1.41 -13.47
N GLY A 114 5.43 1.44 -12.15
CA GLY A 114 5.87 0.29 -11.35
C GLY A 114 7.39 0.19 -11.21
N ALA A 115 8.18 1.06 -11.85
CA ALA A 115 9.62 1.10 -11.64
C ALA A 115 9.98 1.39 -10.19
N ALA A 116 9.26 2.31 -9.56
CA ALA A 116 9.41 2.64 -8.15
C ALA A 116 8.47 1.80 -7.27
N ASP A 117 7.20 1.67 -7.65
CA ASP A 117 6.15 1.07 -6.82
C ASP A 117 5.44 -0.10 -7.53
N SER A 118 5.83 -1.37 -7.26
CA SER A 118 7.09 -1.79 -6.63
C SER A 118 7.70 -3.00 -7.35
N LYS A 119 7.57 -3.05 -8.70
CA LYS A 119 8.07 -4.17 -9.54
C LYS A 119 9.59 -4.39 -9.41
N LEU A 120 10.36 -3.31 -9.16
CA LEU A 120 11.80 -3.44 -8.91
C LEU A 120 12.06 -4.10 -7.55
N ALA A 121 11.27 -3.81 -6.52
CA ALA A 121 11.34 -4.49 -5.23
C ALA A 121 10.97 -5.98 -5.38
N ALA A 122 9.92 -6.30 -6.15
CA ALA A 122 9.54 -7.68 -6.46
C ALA A 122 10.69 -8.45 -7.13
N ALA A 123 11.36 -7.84 -8.11
CA ALA A 123 12.53 -8.42 -8.75
C ALA A 123 13.69 -8.65 -7.76
N MET A 124 13.97 -7.69 -6.87
CA MET A 124 14.98 -7.86 -5.81
C MET A 124 14.63 -9.02 -4.88
N PHE A 125 13.38 -9.12 -4.43
CA PHE A 125 12.94 -10.14 -3.48
C PHE A 125 12.96 -11.55 -4.09
N CYS A 126 12.63 -11.69 -5.36
CA CYS A 126 12.83 -12.93 -6.10
C CYS A 126 14.29 -13.38 -6.10
N HIS A 127 15.23 -12.44 -6.33
CA HIS A 127 16.66 -12.76 -6.32
C HIS A 127 17.20 -13.07 -4.93
N ILE A 128 16.69 -12.41 -3.88
CA ILE A 128 17.02 -12.77 -2.48
C ILE A 128 16.56 -14.19 -2.17
N ALA A 129 15.35 -14.57 -2.60
CA ALA A 129 14.87 -15.95 -2.48
C ALA A 129 15.81 -16.95 -3.18
N ALA A 130 16.18 -16.65 -4.43
CA ALA A 130 17.10 -17.50 -5.20
C ALA A 130 18.50 -17.61 -4.57
N ASP A 131 18.99 -16.55 -3.92
CA ASP A 131 20.27 -16.56 -3.22
C ASP A 131 20.24 -17.39 -1.92
N LEU A 132 19.09 -17.41 -1.24
CA LEU A 132 18.95 -18.08 0.06
C LEU A 132 18.51 -19.53 -0.06
N ALA A 133 17.78 -19.92 -1.08
CA ALA A 133 17.30 -21.27 -1.28
C ALA A 133 18.42 -22.35 -1.22
N PRO A 134 19.59 -22.18 -1.83
CA PRO A 134 20.69 -23.16 -1.72
C PRO A 134 21.29 -23.26 -0.30
N ARG A 135 21.05 -22.29 0.57
CA ARG A 135 21.56 -22.21 1.94
C ARG A 135 20.47 -22.48 2.99
N ALA A 136 19.27 -22.88 2.56
CA ALA A 136 18.12 -23.07 3.44
C ALA A 136 18.41 -23.99 4.63
N ALA A 137 19.23 -25.01 4.46
CA ALA A 137 19.62 -25.95 5.53
C ALA A 137 20.29 -25.26 6.74
N ASP A 138 20.93 -24.11 6.53
CA ASP A 138 21.64 -23.37 7.57
C ASP A 138 20.74 -22.34 8.29
N LEU A 139 19.57 -22.05 7.75
CA LEU A 139 18.68 -20.99 8.22
C LEU A 139 17.70 -21.49 9.29
N HIS A 140 17.31 -20.58 10.17
CA HIS A 140 16.30 -20.82 11.20
C HIS A 140 14.91 -20.32 10.76
N GLY A 141 13.88 -21.14 10.91
CA GLY A 141 12.51 -20.81 10.51
C GLY A 141 12.33 -20.85 9.01
N GLY A 142 11.99 -19.74 8.38
CA GLY A 142 11.82 -19.70 6.93
C GLY A 142 11.63 -18.29 6.38
N LEU A 143 11.88 -18.16 5.08
CA LEU A 143 11.58 -16.97 4.29
C LEU A 143 10.37 -17.23 3.39
N ALA A 144 9.39 -16.35 3.43
CA ALA A 144 8.36 -16.25 2.41
C ALA A 144 8.61 -15.02 1.53
N VAL A 145 8.31 -15.12 0.25
CA VAL A 145 8.22 -13.96 -0.66
C VAL A 145 6.81 -13.93 -1.22
N LEU A 146 6.09 -12.89 -0.90
CA LEU A 146 4.77 -12.58 -1.42
C LEU A 146 4.90 -11.61 -2.59
N LEU A 147 4.41 -12.01 -3.74
CA LEU A 147 4.34 -11.20 -4.95
C LEU A 147 2.87 -10.99 -5.24
N ASP A 148 2.32 -9.90 -4.74
CA ASP A 148 0.88 -9.70 -4.67
C ASP A 148 0.36 -8.67 -5.68
N VAL A 149 -0.95 -8.58 -5.81
CA VAL A 149 -1.68 -7.58 -6.57
C VAL A 149 -2.88 -7.07 -5.77
N ASP A 150 -3.55 -6.07 -6.33
CA ASP A 150 -4.71 -5.41 -5.71
C ASP A 150 -4.34 -4.51 -4.51
N GLU A 151 -3.06 -4.08 -4.46
CA GLU A 151 -2.60 -3.10 -3.46
C GLU A 151 -3.17 -1.73 -3.77
N HIS A 152 -3.03 -1.27 -5.01
CA HIS A 152 -3.41 0.08 -5.44
C HIS A 152 -4.92 0.34 -5.47
N THR A 153 -5.77 -0.69 -5.45
CA THR A 153 -7.21 -0.50 -5.19
C THR A 153 -7.50 -0.27 -3.71
N GLY A 154 -6.58 -0.70 -2.83
CA GLY A 154 -6.78 -0.77 -1.38
C GLY A 154 -7.55 -2.02 -0.95
N GLY A 155 -7.77 -2.99 -1.84
CA GLY A 155 -8.39 -4.29 -1.56
C GLY A 155 -7.42 -5.25 -0.86
N PHE A 156 -6.12 -5.14 -1.19
CA PHE A 156 -5.04 -6.00 -0.67
C PHE A 156 -5.31 -7.49 -0.90
N GLY A 157 -5.82 -7.84 -2.10
CA GLY A 157 -6.28 -9.18 -2.43
C GLY A 157 -5.23 -10.25 -2.21
N GLY A 158 -3.99 -10.03 -2.66
CA GLY A 158 -2.90 -10.99 -2.49
C GLY A 158 -2.48 -11.16 -1.04
N ALA A 159 -2.31 -10.07 -0.29
CA ALA A 159 -1.97 -10.13 1.13
C ALA A 159 -3.08 -10.83 1.95
N ARG A 160 -4.36 -10.57 1.65
CA ARG A 160 -5.50 -11.27 2.29
C ARG A 160 -5.50 -12.75 1.98
N ALA A 161 -5.30 -13.12 0.72
CA ALA A 161 -5.25 -14.52 0.31
C ALA A 161 -4.08 -15.26 0.99
N TYR A 162 -2.92 -14.62 1.12
CA TYR A 162 -1.79 -15.16 1.89
C TYR A 162 -2.15 -15.41 3.36
N LEU A 163 -2.75 -14.43 4.02
CA LEU A 163 -3.13 -14.55 5.43
C LEU A 163 -4.24 -15.59 5.68
N ALA A 164 -5.10 -15.81 4.70
CA ALA A 164 -6.19 -16.78 4.76
C ALA A 164 -5.75 -18.21 4.35
N ASP A 165 -4.59 -18.38 3.70
CA ASP A 165 -4.11 -19.70 3.25
C ASP A 165 -3.68 -20.57 4.45
N PRO A 166 -4.40 -21.66 4.77
CA PRO A 166 -4.08 -22.51 5.90
C PRO A 166 -2.78 -23.32 5.72
N HIS A 167 -2.23 -23.34 4.50
CA HIS A 167 -0.99 -24.02 4.17
C HIS A 167 0.21 -23.08 4.17
N ALA A 168 -0.01 -21.78 4.25
CA ALA A 168 1.05 -20.79 4.32
C ALA A 168 1.60 -20.67 5.75
N ALA A 169 2.91 -20.49 5.87
CA ALA A 169 3.53 -20.18 7.14
C ALA A 169 3.10 -18.79 7.61
N ARG A 170 2.58 -18.69 8.84
CA ARG A 170 2.20 -17.39 9.41
C ARG A 170 3.46 -16.55 9.67
N PRO A 171 3.56 -15.34 9.13
CA PRO A 171 4.75 -14.49 9.31
C PRO A 171 4.85 -13.96 10.74
N ALA A 172 6.07 -13.94 11.28
CA ALA A 172 6.40 -13.23 12.50
C ALA A 172 6.59 -11.73 12.25
N GLY A 173 6.75 -11.34 10.99
CA GLY A 173 6.80 -9.96 10.53
C GLY A 173 7.04 -9.91 9.03
N VAL A 174 6.72 -8.74 8.44
CA VAL A 174 6.75 -8.50 6.99
C VAL A 174 7.58 -7.27 6.67
N MET A 175 8.46 -7.35 5.69
CA MET A 175 9.14 -6.20 5.08
C MET A 175 8.53 -5.96 3.69
N ILE A 176 7.78 -4.87 3.55
CA ILE A 176 7.13 -4.47 2.30
C ILE A 176 8.10 -3.62 1.49
N GLY A 177 8.34 -4.00 0.24
CA GLY A 177 9.19 -3.27 -0.69
C GLY A 177 8.49 -2.03 -1.23
N TYR A 178 9.09 -0.86 -0.97
CA TYR A 178 8.56 0.43 -1.41
C TYR A 178 9.71 1.40 -1.66
N PRO A 179 9.60 2.39 -2.55
CA PRO A 179 10.72 3.28 -2.86
C PRO A 179 11.06 4.25 -1.72
N GLY A 180 12.26 4.82 -1.80
CA GLY A 180 12.79 5.80 -0.86
C GLY A 180 13.93 5.26 -0.01
N MET A 181 15.10 5.90 -0.10
CA MET A 181 16.34 5.45 0.52
C MET A 181 16.63 6.11 1.88
N GLU A 182 15.93 7.19 2.20
CA GLU A 182 16.20 7.98 3.40
C GLU A 182 15.48 7.47 4.65
N ASP A 183 14.41 6.69 4.46
CA ASP A 183 13.51 6.29 5.52
C ASP A 183 13.20 4.79 5.48
N VAL A 184 13.11 4.17 6.67
CA VAL A 184 12.35 2.93 6.87
C VAL A 184 10.98 3.31 7.41
N VAL A 185 9.92 2.98 6.68
CA VAL A 185 8.56 3.23 7.15
C VAL A 185 8.17 2.16 8.17
N VAL A 186 8.11 2.58 9.43
CA VAL A 186 7.80 1.71 10.59
C VAL A 186 6.38 1.89 11.11
N GLY A 187 5.56 2.70 10.44
CA GLY A 187 4.20 2.98 10.86
C GLY A 187 3.41 3.73 9.79
N GLY A 188 2.10 3.74 9.92
CA GLY A 188 1.19 4.44 9.03
C GLY A 188 -0.09 4.87 9.72
N ARG A 189 -0.70 5.95 9.22
CA ARG A 189 -2.07 6.29 9.63
C ARG A 189 -3.00 5.18 9.17
N GLY A 190 -3.98 4.85 10.01
CA GLY A 190 -5.11 4.04 9.60
C GLY A 190 -6.09 4.86 8.75
N LEU A 191 -7.18 4.24 8.39
CA LEU A 191 -8.28 4.91 7.71
C LEU A 191 -9.64 4.36 8.17
N TRP A 192 -10.64 5.23 8.05
CA TRP A 192 -12.03 4.88 8.01
C TRP A 192 -12.67 5.60 6.83
N ARG A 193 -13.31 4.86 5.94
CA ARG A 193 -13.96 5.37 4.74
C ARG A 193 -15.45 5.05 4.77
N ALA A 194 -16.27 5.98 4.35
CA ALA A 194 -17.70 5.76 4.22
C ALA A 194 -18.28 6.51 3.02
N SER A 195 -19.36 5.95 2.48
CA SER A 195 -20.27 6.62 1.57
C SER A 195 -21.46 7.17 2.37
N ILE A 196 -21.88 8.39 2.07
CA ILE A 196 -22.97 9.08 2.71
C ILE A 196 -24.01 9.46 1.67
N ALA A 197 -25.27 9.05 1.87
CA ALA A 197 -26.40 9.44 1.03
C ALA A 197 -27.26 10.47 1.76
N VAL A 198 -27.26 11.69 1.27
CA VAL A 198 -28.08 12.81 1.80
C VAL A 198 -29.36 12.90 1.00
N HIS A 199 -30.50 12.85 1.68
CA HIS A 199 -31.84 12.91 1.10
C HIS A 199 -32.48 14.28 1.29
N ALA A 200 -33.40 14.65 0.39
CA ALA A 200 -34.23 15.87 0.47
C ALA A 200 -35.53 15.68 -0.32
N PRO A 201 -36.51 16.58 -0.16
CA PRO A 201 -37.65 16.61 -1.08
C PRO A 201 -37.21 16.96 -2.49
N SER A 202 -37.76 16.27 -3.50
CA SER A 202 -37.63 16.64 -4.88
C SER A 202 -38.63 17.75 -5.24
N GLY A 203 -38.31 18.58 -6.23
CA GLY A 203 -39.19 19.63 -6.70
C GLY A 203 -38.74 20.27 -7.99
N HIS A 204 -39.64 21.05 -8.62
CA HIS A 204 -39.30 21.84 -9.78
C HIS A 204 -38.48 23.07 -9.33
N SER A 205 -37.32 23.33 -9.93
CA SER A 205 -36.41 24.42 -9.53
C SER A 205 -37.04 25.83 -9.63
N GLY A 206 -38.00 26.00 -10.54
CA GLY A 206 -38.78 27.23 -10.69
C GLY A 206 -40.07 27.29 -9.87
N SER A 207 -40.26 26.37 -8.89
CA SER A 207 -41.45 26.39 -8.02
C SER A 207 -41.46 27.62 -7.11
N SER A 208 -42.66 28.15 -6.82
CA SER A 208 -42.84 29.23 -5.85
C SER A 208 -42.58 28.82 -4.39
N LYS A 209 -42.56 27.52 -4.11
CA LYS A 209 -42.18 26.99 -2.80
C LYS A 209 -40.68 26.76 -2.80
N ALA A 210 -39.97 27.43 -1.88
CA ALA A 210 -38.57 27.13 -1.63
C ALA A 210 -38.43 25.70 -1.08
N VAL A 211 -37.69 24.86 -1.79
CA VAL A 211 -37.33 23.49 -1.35
C VAL A 211 -35.82 23.41 -1.24
N MET A 212 -35.31 23.06 -0.08
CA MET A 212 -33.90 22.78 0.08
C MET A 212 -33.61 21.38 -0.48
N GLY A 213 -32.91 21.32 -1.61
CA GLY A 213 -32.54 20.06 -2.24
C GLY A 213 -31.36 19.37 -1.57
N ALA A 214 -31.15 18.12 -1.95
CA ALA A 214 -30.12 17.27 -1.38
C ALA A 214 -28.70 17.84 -1.55
N ILE A 215 -28.40 18.53 -2.67
CA ILE A 215 -27.09 19.19 -2.87
C ILE A 215 -26.86 20.27 -1.78
N SER A 216 -27.85 21.10 -1.49
CA SER A 216 -27.71 22.15 -0.48
C SER A 216 -27.56 21.58 0.93
N ARG A 217 -28.30 20.51 1.25
CA ARG A 217 -28.13 19.78 2.52
C ARG A 217 -26.76 19.11 2.61
N ALA A 218 -26.29 18.45 1.53
CA ALA A 218 -24.99 17.83 1.47
C ALA A 218 -23.84 18.86 1.60
N ALA A 219 -23.98 20.04 0.99
CA ALA A 219 -23.02 21.14 1.16
C ALA A 219 -22.98 21.63 2.63
N HIS A 220 -24.13 21.63 3.33
CA HIS A 220 -24.16 21.95 4.76
C HIS A 220 -23.43 20.88 5.59
N LEU A 221 -23.63 19.58 5.28
CA LEU A 221 -22.89 18.49 5.92
C LEU A 221 -21.39 18.65 5.73
N VAL A 222 -20.93 18.98 4.51
CA VAL A 222 -19.50 19.23 4.26
C VAL A 222 -18.97 20.33 5.18
N ARG A 223 -19.70 21.41 5.36
CA ARG A 223 -19.29 22.49 6.29
C ARG A 223 -19.23 22.03 7.75
N LEU A 224 -20.17 21.19 8.19
CA LEU A 224 -20.13 20.60 9.54
C LEU A 224 -18.91 19.70 9.72
N LEU A 225 -18.59 18.89 8.70
CA LEU A 225 -17.42 18.01 8.70
C LEU A 225 -16.09 18.80 8.68
N ASP A 226 -16.00 19.86 7.86
CA ASP A 226 -14.82 20.73 7.79
C ASP A 226 -14.59 21.52 9.08
N ALA A 227 -15.66 21.87 9.79
CA ALA A 227 -15.60 22.58 11.06
C ALA A 227 -15.35 21.65 12.28
N ALA A 228 -15.42 20.33 12.08
CA ALA A 228 -15.26 19.37 13.17
C ALA A 228 -13.82 19.37 13.70
N GLU A 229 -13.69 19.52 15.02
CA GLU A 229 -12.40 19.43 15.69
C GLU A 229 -11.93 17.98 15.76
N LEU A 230 -10.76 17.70 15.17
CA LEU A 230 -10.11 16.41 15.26
C LEU A 230 -9.17 16.39 16.47
N PRO A 231 -9.34 15.46 17.42
CA PRO A 231 -8.47 15.36 18.58
C PRO A 231 -7.03 15.01 18.17
N GLY A 232 -6.05 15.53 18.92
CA GLY A 232 -4.65 15.26 18.65
C GLY A 232 -4.09 15.95 17.40
N ALA A 233 -4.64 17.10 17.02
CA ALA A 233 -4.25 17.87 15.82
C ALA A 233 -2.74 18.17 15.68
N ALA A 234 -1.96 18.08 16.77
CA ALA A 234 -0.51 18.29 16.77
C ALA A 234 0.31 16.98 16.60
N GLY A 235 -0.34 15.82 16.56
CA GLY A 235 0.34 14.53 16.69
C GLY A 235 0.98 14.34 18.07
N THR A 236 1.70 13.23 18.24
CA THR A 236 2.48 12.93 19.45
C THR A 236 3.93 12.59 19.05
N SER A 237 4.86 12.62 20.01
CA SER A 237 6.26 12.18 19.75
C SER A 237 6.33 10.73 19.25
N ARG A 238 5.39 9.87 19.67
CA ARG A 238 5.30 8.47 19.21
C ARG A 238 4.56 8.32 17.89
N PHE A 239 3.68 9.26 17.53
CA PHE A 239 2.93 9.25 16.27
C PHE A 239 2.78 10.69 15.77
N PRO A 240 3.73 11.17 14.95
CA PRO A 240 3.87 12.59 14.62
C PRO A 240 2.79 13.14 13.66
N LEU A 241 1.99 12.27 13.07
CA LEU A 241 0.96 12.67 12.11
C LEU A 241 -0.41 12.83 12.80
N PRO A 242 -1.09 13.97 12.63
CA PRO A 242 -2.45 14.16 13.13
C PRO A 242 -3.47 13.36 12.32
N PRO A 243 -4.66 13.10 12.87
CA PRO A 243 -5.79 12.62 12.08
C PRO A 243 -6.17 13.65 11.01
N LYS A 244 -6.86 13.21 9.96
CA LYS A 244 -7.33 14.07 8.88
C LYS A 244 -8.65 13.56 8.35
N LEU A 245 -9.61 14.47 8.13
CA LEU A 245 -10.86 14.19 7.44
C LEU A 245 -10.85 14.89 6.08
N SER A 246 -11.33 14.22 5.06
CA SER A 246 -11.49 14.80 3.73
C SER A 246 -12.77 14.26 3.08
N VAL A 247 -13.57 15.15 2.49
CA VAL A 247 -14.64 14.76 1.57
C VAL A 247 -14.00 14.56 0.19
N THR A 248 -14.09 13.36 -0.38
CA THR A 248 -13.35 12.97 -1.59
C THR A 248 -14.23 12.81 -2.83
N SER A 249 -15.55 12.83 -2.65
CA SER A 249 -16.51 12.72 -3.74
C SER A 249 -17.79 13.47 -3.35
N PHE A 250 -18.47 14.07 -4.35
CA PHE A 250 -19.72 14.80 -4.16
C PHE A 250 -20.51 14.72 -5.47
N HIS A 251 -21.61 13.97 -5.48
CA HIS A 251 -22.39 13.72 -6.68
C HIS A 251 -23.88 13.95 -6.42
N GLY A 252 -24.53 14.80 -7.24
CA GLY A 252 -25.95 15.04 -7.15
C GLY A 252 -26.49 15.84 -8.34
N GLY A 253 -27.78 15.64 -8.62
CA GLY A 253 -28.48 16.33 -9.70
C GLY A 253 -28.28 15.71 -11.09
N GLN A 254 -29.29 15.93 -11.96
CA GLN A 254 -29.33 15.39 -13.33
C GLN A 254 -29.68 16.44 -14.39
N GLY A 255 -29.92 17.70 -13.99
CA GLY A 255 -30.32 18.74 -14.93
C GLY A 255 -30.79 20.02 -14.24
N PHE A 256 -31.28 20.99 -15.05
CA PHE A 256 -31.56 22.35 -14.57
C PHE A 256 -32.94 22.51 -13.90
N SER A 257 -33.92 21.70 -14.26
CA SER A 257 -35.32 21.95 -13.90
C SER A 257 -35.78 21.19 -12.63
N VAL A 258 -34.93 20.33 -12.08
CA VAL A 258 -35.26 19.49 -10.92
C VAL A 258 -34.33 19.82 -9.77
N THR A 259 -34.91 20.11 -8.58
CA THR A 259 -34.19 20.13 -7.31
C THR A 259 -33.94 18.66 -6.90
N PRO A 260 -32.69 18.19 -6.79
CA PRO A 260 -32.40 16.78 -6.55
C PRO A 260 -32.80 16.36 -5.14
N ASP A 261 -33.30 15.12 -5.06
CA ASP A 261 -33.71 14.45 -3.81
C ASP A 261 -32.61 13.63 -3.17
N ARG A 262 -31.50 13.43 -3.88
CA ARG A 262 -30.34 12.68 -3.41
C ARG A 262 -29.02 13.34 -3.80
N CYS A 263 -28.06 13.30 -2.86
CA CYS A 263 -26.67 13.65 -3.10
C CYS A 263 -25.77 12.66 -2.35
N ASP A 264 -24.84 12.06 -3.07
CA ASP A 264 -23.91 11.07 -2.55
C ASP A 264 -22.52 11.70 -2.33
N LEU A 265 -21.92 11.42 -1.15
CA LEU A 265 -20.58 11.88 -0.77
C LEU A 265 -19.74 10.69 -0.37
N ASN A 266 -18.42 10.81 -0.55
CA ASN A 266 -17.45 9.91 0.08
C ASN A 266 -16.59 10.69 1.07
N VAL A 267 -16.34 10.09 2.23
CA VAL A 267 -15.43 10.62 3.25
C VAL A 267 -14.26 9.65 3.45
N ASP A 268 -13.06 10.22 3.55
CA ASP A 268 -11.82 9.53 3.93
C ASP A 268 -11.31 10.15 5.22
N VAL A 269 -11.33 9.38 6.31
CA VAL A 269 -10.81 9.81 7.61
C VAL A 269 -9.53 9.04 7.90
N ARG A 270 -8.40 9.76 8.01
CA ARG A 270 -7.13 9.19 8.40
C ARG A 270 -7.06 9.12 9.92
N THR A 271 -6.93 7.91 10.44
CA THR A 271 -6.97 7.61 11.88
C THR A 271 -5.56 7.49 12.47
N THR A 272 -5.47 7.63 13.79
CA THR A 272 -4.25 7.57 14.58
C THR A 272 -4.49 6.73 15.84
N PRO A 273 -3.47 6.32 16.60
CA PRO A 273 -3.68 5.60 17.85
C PRO A 273 -4.53 6.34 18.90
N GLY A 274 -4.64 7.67 18.80
CA GLY A 274 -5.45 8.50 19.69
C GLY A 274 -6.78 8.97 19.09
N PHE A 275 -7.10 8.52 17.87
CA PHE A 275 -8.35 8.80 17.17
C PHE A 275 -8.60 7.67 16.18
N ASP A 276 -9.28 6.65 16.63
CA ASP A 276 -9.48 5.41 15.88
C ASP A 276 -10.68 5.44 14.92
N ALA A 277 -11.02 4.30 14.34
CA ALA A 277 -12.14 4.18 13.40
C ALA A 277 -13.50 4.40 14.08
N HIS A 278 -13.64 4.01 15.34
CA HIS A 278 -14.87 4.25 16.11
C HIS A 278 -15.07 5.75 16.38
N ASP A 279 -13.99 6.45 16.73
CA ASP A 279 -14.00 7.90 16.93
C ASP A 279 -14.36 8.63 15.63
N ALA A 280 -13.77 8.18 14.50
CA ALA A 280 -14.05 8.73 13.17
C ALA A 280 -15.53 8.55 12.78
N GLU A 281 -16.08 7.36 12.95
CA GLU A 281 -17.50 7.07 12.71
C GLU A 281 -18.40 7.89 13.61
N THR A 282 -18.08 8.00 14.90
CA THR A 282 -18.83 8.79 15.87
C THR A 282 -18.88 10.27 15.49
N LEU A 283 -17.74 10.84 15.05
CA LEU A 283 -17.65 12.22 14.59
C LEU A 283 -18.54 12.47 13.36
N VAL A 284 -18.47 11.59 12.37
CA VAL A 284 -19.27 11.71 11.14
C VAL A 284 -20.77 11.55 11.45
N ARG A 285 -21.15 10.57 12.27
CA ARG A 285 -22.55 10.37 12.67
C ARG A 285 -23.09 11.54 13.49
N LYS A 286 -22.26 12.19 14.30
CA LYS A 286 -22.65 13.42 15.02
C LYS A 286 -22.95 14.56 14.06
N ALA A 287 -22.12 14.79 13.05
CA ALA A 287 -22.37 15.81 12.02
C ALA A 287 -23.63 15.51 11.20
N ILE A 288 -23.91 14.24 10.91
CA ILE A 288 -25.15 13.80 10.24
C ILE A 288 -26.36 14.07 11.13
N ALA A 289 -26.30 13.74 12.41
CA ALA A 289 -27.42 13.99 13.34
C ALA A 289 -27.71 15.50 13.50
N GLU A 290 -26.68 16.34 13.51
CA GLU A 290 -26.81 17.80 13.52
C GLU A 290 -27.46 18.30 12.21
N LEU A 291 -27.03 17.85 11.04
CA LEU A 291 -27.66 18.14 9.76
C LEU A 291 -29.15 17.79 9.75
N ASP A 292 -29.49 16.56 10.17
CA ASP A 292 -30.87 16.07 10.11
C ASP A 292 -31.77 16.78 11.13
N ALA A 293 -31.21 17.27 12.25
CA ALA A 293 -31.92 18.08 13.23
C ALA A 293 -32.16 19.53 12.73
N GLU A 294 -31.17 20.16 12.14
CA GLU A 294 -31.25 21.52 11.61
C GLU A 294 -32.08 21.62 10.33
N LEU A 295 -31.92 20.64 9.45
CA LEU A 295 -32.52 20.60 8.12
C LEU A 295 -33.26 19.26 7.90
N PRO A 296 -34.45 19.06 8.51
CA PRO A 296 -35.19 17.80 8.38
C PRO A 296 -35.51 17.44 6.93
N ALA A 297 -35.52 16.13 6.62
CA ALA A 297 -35.81 15.59 5.30
C ALA A 297 -36.80 14.41 5.40
N PRO A 298 -37.41 13.97 4.25
CA PRO A 298 -38.34 12.84 4.22
C PRO A 298 -37.70 11.51 4.64
N ALA A 299 -36.39 11.36 4.44
CA ALA A 299 -35.60 10.21 4.87
C ALA A 299 -34.35 10.70 5.60
N PRO A 300 -33.86 9.94 6.61
CA PRO A 300 -32.62 10.28 7.31
C PRO A 300 -31.44 10.18 6.36
N THR A 301 -30.36 10.90 6.69
CA THR A 301 -29.09 10.77 6.00
C THR A 301 -28.45 9.42 6.34
N GLU A 302 -28.08 8.66 5.34
CA GLU A 302 -27.50 7.31 5.47
C GLU A 302 -25.98 7.39 5.43
N VAL A 303 -25.32 6.56 6.25
CA VAL A 303 -23.86 6.37 6.23
C VAL A 303 -23.53 4.89 6.15
N THR A 304 -22.75 4.52 5.14
CA THR A 304 -22.32 3.14 4.90
C THR A 304 -20.80 3.08 4.96
N PRO A 305 -20.22 2.43 6.00
CA PRO A 305 -18.78 2.17 6.04
C PRO A 305 -18.33 1.34 4.84
N VAL A 306 -17.20 1.71 4.23
CA VAL A 306 -16.64 1.06 3.03
C VAL A 306 -15.35 0.31 3.37
N ALA A 307 -14.46 0.93 4.15
CA ALA A 307 -13.19 0.32 4.52
C ALA A 307 -12.68 0.86 5.86
N THR A 308 -12.00 0.00 6.60
CA THR A 308 -11.36 0.35 7.87
C THR A 308 -10.04 -0.38 8.02
N TRP A 309 -8.98 0.39 8.30
CA TRP A 309 -7.65 -0.15 8.60
C TRP A 309 -7.12 0.51 9.86
N PRO A 310 -6.58 -0.24 10.85
CA PRO A 310 -6.02 0.35 12.05
C PRO A 310 -4.74 1.14 11.74
N PRO A 311 -4.42 2.19 12.50
CA PRO A 311 -3.08 2.78 12.48
C PRO A 311 -2.07 1.82 13.12
N PHE A 312 -0.80 1.89 12.69
CA PHE A 312 0.26 1.11 13.30
C PHE A 312 1.56 1.90 13.44
N ARG A 313 2.41 1.50 14.38
CA ARG A 313 3.78 1.95 14.50
C ARG A 313 4.60 0.97 15.32
N LEU A 314 5.69 0.51 14.74
CA LEU A 314 6.73 -0.24 15.43
C LEU A 314 7.72 0.72 16.12
N SER A 315 8.32 0.30 17.21
CA SER A 315 9.54 0.94 17.71
C SER A 315 10.75 0.51 16.86
N GLU A 316 11.80 1.33 16.87
CA GLU A 316 13.01 1.05 16.08
C GLU A 316 13.74 -0.23 16.54
N GLY A 317 13.52 -0.68 17.79
CA GLY A 317 14.06 -1.91 18.32
C GLY A 317 13.21 -3.16 18.05
N GLU A 318 12.01 -3.01 17.47
CA GLU A 318 11.15 -4.14 17.14
C GLU A 318 11.46 -4.70 15.75
N GLN A 319 11.36 -6.03 15.62
CA GLN A 319 11.52 -6.69 14.34
C GLN A 319 10.23 -6.57 13.50
N PRO A 320 10.35 -6.43 12.16
CA PRO A 320 11.56 -6.46 11.33
C PRO A 320 12.29 -5.11 11.20
N ALA A 321 11.77 -4.02 11.78
CA ALA A 321 12.35 -2.67 11.64
C ALA A 321 13.83 -2.63 12.11
N ALA A 322 14.14 -3.24 13.26
CA ALA A 322 15.50 -3.28 13.80
C ALA A 322 16.50 -3.93 12.83
N ALA A 323 16.12 -5.07 12.22
CA ALA A 323 16.99 -5.76 11.27
C ALA A 323 17.28 -4.87 10.04
N LEU A 324 16.27 -4.20 9.50
CA LEU A 324 16.41 -3.35 8.32
C LEU A 324 17.24 -2.10 8.62
N LEU A 325 17.00 -1.43 9.76
CA LEU A 325 17.77 -0.25 10.19
C LEU A 325 19.24 -0.59 10.48
N ASN A 326 19.49 -1.72 11.15
CA ASN A 326 20.85 -2.17 11.45
C ASN A 326 21.61 -2.53 10.17
N ALA A 327 20.98 -3.27 9.25
CA ALA A 327 21.58 -3.62 7.97
C ALA A 327 21.89 -2.37 7.13
N ALA A 328 21.02 -1.36 7.13
CA ALA A 328 21.27 -0.09 6.47
C ALA A 328 22.48 0.64 7.10
N ALA A 329 22.57 0.70 8.43
CA ALA A 329 23.70 1.29 9.15
C ALA A 329 25.02 0.56 8.86
N GLU A 330 25.02 -0.80 8.82
CA GLU A 330 26.18 -1.61 8.43
C GLU A 330 26.62 -1.32 6.99
N ALA A 331 25.69 -1.01 6.10
CA ALA A 331 25.97 -0.60 4.72
C ALA A 331 26.44 0.87 4.59
N GLY A 332 26.58 1.58 5.71
CA GLY A 332 27.01 2.99 5.74
C GLY A 332 25.91 3.99 5.37
N LEU A 333 24.63 3.58 5.40
CA LEU A 333 23.48 4.44 5.14
C LEU A 333 22.97 5.07 6.43
N THR A 334 22.55 6.35 6.32
CA THR A 334 21.85 7.04 7.40
C THR A 334 20.36 7.03 7.10
N VAL A 335 19.63 6.08 7.66
CA VAL A 335 18.21 5.87 7.43
C VAL A 335 17.43 6.16 8.71
N LYS A 336 16.25 6.79 8.58
CA LYS A 336 15.40 7.18 9.70
C LYS A 336 14.12 6.34 9.74
N ALA A 337 13.63 6.07 10.93
CA ALA A 337 12.31 5.48 11.11
C ALA A 337 11.22 6.55 10.87
N LYS A 338 10.26 6.26 9.99
CA LYS A 338 9.20 7.19 9.56
C LYS A 338 7.81 6.60 9.76
N THR A 339 6.84 7.47 10.04
CA THR A 339 5.41 7.14 9.97
C THR A 339 4.83 7.70 8.67
N ALA A 340 4.24 6.83 7.84
CA ALA A 340 3.62 7.21 6.58
C ALA A 340 2.28 7.91 6.77
N GLY A 341 1.97 8.85 5.89
CA GLY A 341 0.66 9.48 5.82
C GLY A 341 -0.42 8.60 5.20
N PRO A 342 -0.19 8.00 4.03
CA PRO A 342 -1.05 7.00 3.43
C PRO A 342 -1.09 5.70 4.25
N SER A 343 -2.19 4.95 4.11
CA SER A 343 -2.30 3.57 4.58
C SER A 343 -1.76 2.63 3.49
N ASN A 344 -1.28 1.45 3.90
CA ASN A 344 -0.73 0.41 3.03
C ASN A 344 -1.01 -0.98 3.62
N ILE A 345 -0.47 -2.04 3.03
CA ILE A 345 -0.61 -3.42 3.51
C ILE A 345 -0.19 -3.56 4.99
N GLY A 346 0.76 -2.75 5.48
CA GLY A 346 1.13 -2.74 6.90
C GLY A 346 -0.02 -2.46 7.86
N ASN A 347 -1.05 -1.73 7.42
CA ASN A 347 -2.27 -1.50 8.21
C ASN A 347 -3.16 -2.76 8.28
N LEU A 348 -3.27 -3.52 7.19
CA LEU A 348 -3.93 -4.84 7.19
C LEU A 348 -3.21 -5.80 8.14
N LEU A 349 -1.89 -5.91 8.00
CA LEU A 349 -1.04 -6.78 8.83
C LEU A 349 -1.13 -6.42 10.32
N ALA A 350 -1.18 -5.13 10.63
CA ALA A 350 -1.37 -4.66 12.01
C ALA A 350 -2.73 -5.08 12.60
N GLY A 351 -3.79 -5.11 11.80
CA GLY A 351 -5.08 -5.67 12.19
C GLY A 351 -5.02 -7.15 12.57
N GLU A 352 -4.08 -7.89 11.99
CA GLU A 352 -3.81 -9.30 12.28
C GLU A 352 -2.72 -9.50 13.36
N GLY A 353 -2.22 -8.43 13.97
CA GLY A 353 -1.16 -8.46 14.96
C GLY A 353 0.22 -8.83 14.40
N ILE A 354 0.43 -8.62 13.09
CA ILE A 354 1.69 -8.91 12.40
C ILE A 354 2.47 -7.61 12.22
N PRO A 355 3.69 -7.47 12.78
CA PRO A 355 4.53 -6.30 12.62
C PRO A 355 5.03 -6.18 11.17
N ALA A 356 5.02 -4.95 10.62
CA ALA A 356 5.49 -4.70 9.27
C ALA A 356 6.29 -3.41 9.14
N THR A 357 7.27 -3.40 8.22
CA THR A 357 7.82 -2.18 7.64
C THR A 357 7.26 -2.00 6.24
N ALA A 358 7.03 -0.75 5.83
CA ALA A 358 6.44 -0.44 4.53
C ALA A 358 7.32 0.60 3.83
N GLY A 359 8.44 0.14 3.27
CA GLY A 359 9.41 0.99 2.60
C GLY A 359 10.78 0.93 3.25
N PHE A 360 11.66 1.22 2.54
CA PHE A 360 13.05 1.39 2.25
C PHE A 360 13.29 0.85 0.83
N GLY A 361 13.89 1.65 -0.02
CA GLY A 361 14.13 1.24 -1.42
C GLY A 361 14.97 2.28 -2.15
N LEU A 362 14.84 2.31 -3.46
CA LEU A 362 15.64 3.19 -4.30
C LEU A 362 15.10 4.64 -4.33
N PRO A 363 15.98 5.62 -4.65
CA PRO A 363 15.53 6.95 -5.03
C PRO A 363 14.61 6.89 -6.23
N TYR A 364 13.60 7.73 -6.25
CA TYR A 364 12.54 7.70 -7.26
C TYR A 364 12.02 9.09 -7.59
N GLU A 365 11.30 9.18 -8.70
CA GLU A 365 10.52 10.36 -9.10
C GLU A 365 9.18 9.90 -9.71
N GLY A 366 8.19 10.79 -9.74
CA GLY A 366 6.90 10.57 -10.41
C GLY A 366 6.00 9.49 -9.79
N LEU A 367 6.18 9.14 -8.52
CA LEU A 367 5.39 8.11 -7.84
C LEU A 367 3.88 8.42 -7.94
N HIS A 368 3.08 7.48 -8.46
CA HIS A 368 1.65 7.60 -8.79
C HIS A 368 1.30 8.76 -9.76
N GLY A 369 2.31 9.55 -10.16
CA GLY A 369 2.18 10.65 -11.12
C GLY A 369 2.65 10.26 -12.52
N LEU A 370 2.98 11.26 -13.33
CA LEU A 370 3.62 11.08 -14.63
C LEU A 370 5.11 10.80 -14.45
N ASP A 371 5.72 10.17 -15.46
CA ASP A 371 7.15 9.95 -15.58
C ASP A 371 7.78 9.20 -14.40
N GLU A 372 7.06 8.21 -13.86
CA GLU A 372 7.57 7.38 -12.78
C GLU A 372 8.87 6.69 -13.20
N ARG A 373 9.89 6.80 -12.33
CA ARG A 373 11.21 6.21 -12.54
C ARG A 373 11.93 5.92 -11.22
N ALA A 374 12.84 4.95 -11.23
CA ALA A 374 13.69 4.60 -10.10
C ALA A 374 15.17 4.69 -10.50
N HIS A 375 16.02 5.24 -9.62
CA HIS A 375 17.45 5.41 -9.87
C HIS A 375 18.22 4.14 -9.49
N LEU A 376 18.98 3.58 -10.41
CA LEU A 376 19.58 2.26 -10.28
C LEU A 376 20.95 2.24 -9.59
N VAL A 377 21.60 3.38 -9.40
CA VAL A 377 22.98 3.46 -8.87
C VAL A 377 23.09 2.81 -7.49
N GLU A 378 22.08 2.99 -6.65
CA GLU A 378 22.03 2.47 -5.28
C GLU A 378 21.44 1.05 -5.19
N LEU A 379 21.00 0.45 -6.30
CA LEU A 379 20.41 -0.89 -6.30
C LEU A 379 21.29 -1.96 -5.63
N PRO A 380 22.62 -2.02 -5.88
CA PRO A 380 23.47 -3.00 -5.18
C PRO A 380 23.44 -2.84 -3.66
N GLN A 381 23.36 -1.61 -3.18
CA GLN A 381 23.37 -1.31 -1.75
C GLN A 381 22.03 -1.63 -1.10
N VAL A 382 20.90 -1.25 -1.73
CA VAL A 382 19.54 -1.57 -1.24
C VAL A 382 19.33 -3.09 -1.23
N TYR A 383 19.75 -3.79 -2.29
CA TYR A 383 19.72 -5.26 -2.32
C TYR A 383 20.49 -5.89 -1.16
N ALA A 384 21.72 -5.43 -0.92
CA ALA A 384 22.55 -5.94 0.15
C ALA A 384 21.94 -5.70 1.54
N VAL A 385 21.28 -4.55 1.75
CA VAL A 385 20.58 -4.23 3.01
C VAL A 385 19.43 -5.21 3.26
N TYR A 386 18.53 -5.40 2.29
CA TYR A 386 17.43 -6.37 2.44
C TYR A 386 17.94 -7.80 2.68
N ARG A 387 18.91 -8.22 1.87
CA ARG A 387 19.51 -9.56 2.03
C ARG A 387 20.14 -9.74 3.41
N ARG A 388 20.85 -8.73 3.92
CA ARG A 388 21.45 -8.76 5.26
C ARG A 388 20.38 -8.80 6.35
N ALA A 389 19.35 -7.95 6.26
CA ALA A 389 18.25 -7.95 7.22
C ALA A 389 17.54 -9.31 7.29
N VAL A 390 17.30 -9.95 6.14
CA VAL A 390 16.71 -11.31 6.08
C VAL A 390 17.64 -12.33 6.76
N LEU A 391 18.94 -12.31 6.49
CA LEU A 391 19.91 -13.22 7.11
C LEU A 391 19.96 -13.05 8.65
N ASP A 392 19.94 -11.81 9.14
CA ASP A 392 19.92 -11.54 10.58
C ASP A 392 18.63 -12.07 11.24
N LEU A 393 17.50 -11.95 10.58
CA LEU A 393 16.21 -12.46 11.04
C LEU A 393 16.15 -14.00 11.03
N LEU A 394 16.88 -14.65 10.13
CA LEU A 394 16.95 -16.10 9.98
C LEU A 394 18.15 -16.72 10.72
N GLY A 395 18.91 -15.93 11.50
CA GLY A 395 20.05 -16.40 12.29
C GLY A 395 21.23 -16.89 11.43
N GLY A 396 21.38 -16.35 10.23
CA GLY A 396 22.36 -16.72 9.22
C GLY A 396 23.60 -15.84 9.14
#